data_2ea97884fa0746ae196103879661d9e9
#
_entry.id   2ea97884fa0746ae196103879661d9e9
#
_cell.length_a   1.000
_cell.length_b   1.000
_cell.length_c   1.000
_cell.angle_alpha   90.00
_cell.angle_beta   90.00
_cell.angle_gamma   90.00
#
_symmetry.space_group_name_H-M   'P 1'
#
loop_
_entity.id
_entity.type
_entity.pdbx_description
1 polymer ?
#
loop_
_entity_poly.entity_id
_entity_poly.type
_entity_poly.pdbx_seq_one_letter_code
_entity_poly.pdbx_strand_id
1 'polypeptide(L)'
;DVGKKAVANDIEGSKKLWGALVYAVKDAASKRDGYEDADAEMAKALQQVFKDYKHFQVLGTRAEALFKTTHSWVAPSKQLCVKFDFAGLTEDGIGVKLDLQLWNQGKAIVKTDAILKPGSPVFMEGPEWGNGLLLYVLKLQDGKDDKEPLD
;
A
#
# COMPACT_ATOMS: atom_id res chain seq x y z
N ASP A 1 -2.20 -2.79 -30.11
CA ASP A 1 -2.71 -1.48 -30.36
C ASP A 1 -1.73 -0.40 -29.87
N VAL A 2 -1.19 0.31 -30.83
CA VAL A 2 -0.13 1.28 -30.56
C VAL A 2 -0.61 2.42 -29.68
N GLY A 3 -1.84 2.86 -29.90
CA GLY A 3 -2.39 3.96 -29.10
C GLY A 3 -2.52 3.60 -27.64
N LYS A 4 -2.94 2.39 -27.35
CA LYS A 4 -3.05 1.96 -25.96
C LYS A 4 -1.69 1.84 -25.30
N LYS A 5 -0.68 1.39 -26.04
CA LYS A 5 0.65 1.33 -25.49
C LYS A 5 1.19 2.71 -25.16
N ALA A 6 0.94 3.67 -26.04
CA ALA A 6 1.42 5.01 -25.79
C ALA A 6 0.79 5.60 -24.56
N VAL A 7 -0.51 5.40 -24.37
CA VAL A 7 -1.20 5.91 -23.20
C VAL A 7 -0.68 5.21 -21.93
N ALA A 8 -0.49 3.91 -22.00
CA ALA A 8 0.05 3.19 -20.85
C ALA A 8 1.45 3.67 -20.49
N ASN A 9 2.29 3.91 -21.51
CA ASN A 9 3.63 4.39 -21.23
C ASN A 9 3.65 5.77 -20.61
N ASP A 10 2.75 6.65 -21.05
CA ASP A 10 2.65 7.98 -20.44
C ASP A 10 2.28 7.89 -18.98
N ILE A 11 1.37 7.01 -18.65
CA ILE A 11 0.95 6.81 -17.30
C ILE A 11 2.06 6.21 -16.48
N GLU A 12 2.78 5.28 -17.07
CA GLU A 12 3.91 4.65 -16.41
C GLU A 12 4.98 5.61 -15.99
N GLY A 13 5.18 6.65 -16.74
CA GLY A 13 6.19 7.63 -16.41
C GLY A 13 5.75 8.59 -15.33
N SER A 14 4.45 8.67 -15.06
CA SER A 14 3.92 9.71 -14.20
C SER A 14 3.30 9.24 -12.90
N LYS A 15 3.11 7.94 -12.72
CA LYS A 15 2.44 7.45 -11.52
C LYS A 15 3.19 6.30 -10.89
N LYS A 16 3.17 6.29 -9.57
CA LYS A 16 3.80 5.24 -8.78
C LYS A 16 2.80 4.73 -7.77
N LEU A 17 2.93 3.46 -7.44
CA LEU A 17 2.24 2.89 -6.30
C LEU A 17 3.17 2.98 -5.11
N TRP A 18 2.72 3.68 -4.07
CA TRP A 18 3.45 3.76 -2.82
C TRP A 18 2.73 2.91 -1.80
N GLY A 19 3.50 2.16 -1.05
CA GLY A 19 2.91 1.31 -0.03
C GLY A 19 3.70 1.32 1.25
N ALA A 20 3.00 1.12 2.35
CA ALA A 20 3.60 1.00 3.67
C ALA A 20 3.02 -0.21 4.39
N LEU A 21 3.91 -0.95 5.04
CA LEU A 21 3.47 -1.97 5.97
C LEU A 21 3.44 -1.35 7.35
N VAL A 22 2.30 -1.42 7.99
CA VAL A 22 2.05 -0.74 9.25
C VAL A 22 1.69 -1.76 10.31
N TYR A 23 2.22 -1.56 11.51
CA TYR A 23 1.89 -2.36 12.68
C TYR A 23 0.98 -1.53 13.57
N ALA A 24 -0.23 -2.02 13.81
CA ALA A 24 -1.23 -1.32 14.61
C ALA A 24 -1.35 -2.00 15.96
N VAL A 25 -1.32 -1.22 17.04
CA VAL A 25 -1.46 -1.76 18.39
C VAL A 25 -2.44 -0.92 19.18
N LYS A 26 -3.00 -1.52 20.22
CA LYS A 26 -4.01 -0.85 21.05
C LYS A 26 -3.42 -0.01 22.16
N ASP A 27 -2.24 -0.36 22.63
CA ASP A 27 -1.59 0.40 23.69
C ASP A 27 -0.12 0.62 23.37
N ALA A 28 0.45 1.63 24.02
CA ALA A 28 1.82 2.03 23.73
C ALA A 28 2.84 0.97 24.15
N ALA A 29 2.52 0.16 25.14
CA ALA A 29 3.44 -0.87 25.59
C ALA A 29 3.65 -1.96 24.55
N SER A 30 2.72 -2.12 23.63
CA SER A 30 2.83 -3.11 22.56
C SER A 30 3.62 -2.63 21.36
N LYS A 31 4.05 -1.37 21.35
CA LYS A 31 4.86 -0.85 20.25
C LYS A 31 6.21 -1.54 20.22
N ARG A 32 6.79 -1.62 19.03
CA ARG A 32 8.10 -2.24 18.86
C ARG A 32 9.17 -1.18 18.75
N ASP A 33 10.32 -1.45 19.37
CA ASP A 33 11.43 -0.53 19.33
C ASP A 33 12.03 -0.47 17.93
N GLY A 34 12.52 0.68 17.57
CA GLY A 34 13.27 0.82 16.32
C GLY A 34 12.43 1.20 15.11
N TYR A 35 11.13 1.34 15.26
CA TYR A 35 10.25 1.73 14.17
C TYR A 35 9.60 3.07 14.46
N GLU A 36 9.43 3.86 13.41
CA GLU A 36 8.83 5.17 13.55
C GLU A 36 7.32 5.08 13.54
N ASP A 37 6.69 6.00 14.23
CA ASP A 37 5.24 6.12 14.17
C ASP A 37 4.84 6.64 12.79
N ALA A 38 3.66 6.23 12.34
CA ALA A 38 3.05 6.82 11.16
C ALA A 38 2.86 8.31 11.40
N ASP A 39 2.95 9.11 10.33
CA ASP A 39 2.74 10.54 10.49
C ASP A 39 1.30 10.80 10.92
N ALA A 40 1.04 12.02 11.39
CA ALA A 40 -0.25 12.34 11.99
C ALA A 40 -1.40 12.15 11.02
N GLU A 41 -1.20 12.48 9.77
CA GLU A 41 -2.24 12.35 8.76
C GLU A 41 -2.60 10.90 8.51
N MET A 42 -1.58 10.07 8.33
CA MET A 42 -1.81 8.64 8.11
C MET A 42 -2.43 8.00 9.35
N ALA A 43 -1.92 8.32 10.53
CA ALA A 43 -2.45 7.75 11.76
C ALA A 43 -3.91 8.10 11.97
N LYS A 44 -4.27 9.34 11.65
CA LYS A 44 -5.66 9.77 11.77
C LYS A 44 -6.56 9.01 10.81
N ALA A 45 -6.12 8.84 9.57
CA ALA A 45 -6.91 8.11 8.59
C ALA A 45 -7.05 6.64 8.98
N LEU A 46 -5.98 6.03 9.46
CA LEU A 46 -6.03 4.64 9.89
C LEU A 46 -6.95 4.45 11.09
N GLN A 47 -6.91 5.38 12.03
CA GLN A 47 -7.74 5.25 13.22
C GLN A 47 -9.22 5.37 12.92
N GLN A 48 -9.58 6.10 11.89
CA GLN A 48 -10.99 6.19 11.49
C GLN A 48 -11.53 4.86 11.00
N VAL A 49 -10.69 4.03 10.44
CA VAL A 49 -11.10 2.72 9.93
C VAL A 49 -10.88 1.64 10.98
N PHE A 50 -9.74 1.69 11.66
CA PHE A 50 -9.35 0.68 12.66
C PHE A 50 -9.47 1.29 14.03
N LYS A 51 -10.69 1.48 14.47
CA LYS A 51 -11.02 2.32 15.65
C LYS A 51 -10.49 1.78 16.97
N ASP A 52 -10.26 0.48 17.04
CA ASP A 52 -9.77 -0.12 18.27
C ASP A 52 -8.27 0.07 18.46
N TYR A 53 -7.57 0.54 17.44
CA TYR A 53 -6.12 0.70 17.49
C TYR A 53 -5.77 2.16 17.70
N LYS A 54 -4.73 2.39 18.51
CA LYS A 54 -4.36 3.74 18.89
C LYS A 54 -2.98 4.16 18.39
N HIS A 55 -2.12 3.20 18.09
CA HIS A 55 -0.75 3.48 17.67
C HIS A 55 -0.45 2.72 16.41
N PHE A 56 0.19 3.40 15.47
CA PHE A 56 0.50 2.84 14.16
C PHE A 56 1.97 3.11 13.86
N GLN A 57 2.74 2.05 13.67
CA GLN A 57 4.16 2.16 13.38
C GLN A 57 4.43 1.69 11.96
N VAL A 58 5.32 2.39 11.26
CA VAL A 58 5.67 2.02 9.89
C VAL A 58 6.83 1.03 9.94
N LEU A 59 6.60 -0.18 9.48
CA LEU A 59 7.62 -1.22 9.45
C LEU A 59 8.44 -1.16 8.18
N GLY A 60 7.89 -0.65 7.10
CA GLY A 60 8.61 -0.52 5.85
C GLY A 60 7.77 0.20 4.82
N THR A 61 8.44 0.79 3.84
CA THR A 61 7.77 1.48 2.75
C THR A 61 8.41 1.09 1.44
N ARG A 62 7.67 1.26 0.37
CA ARG A 62 8.17 0.99 -0.97
C ARG A 62 7.35 1.74 -1.99
N ALA A 63 8.01 2.14 -3.07
CA ALA A 63 7.32 2.74 -4.20
C ALA A 63 7.74 2.01 -5.47
N GLU A 64 6.77 1.75 -6.34
CA GLU A 64 7.00 1.04 -7.58
C GLU A 64 6.26 1.73 -8.70
N ALA A 65 6.85 1.72 -9.87
CA ALA A 65 6.19 2.22 -11.05
C ALA A 65 5.03 1.30 -11.42
N LEU A 66 3.94 1.89 -11.91
CA LEU A 66 2.68 1.15 -12.09
C LEU A 66 2.53 0.37 -13.37
N PHE A 67 3.50 0.43 -14.26
CA PHE A 67 3.31 -0.25 -15.52
C PHE A 67 3.99 -1.59 -15.63
N LYS A 68 4.61 -2.04 -14.59
CA LYS A 68 5.03 -3.41 -14.59
C LYS A 68 3.83 -4.29 -14.35
N THR A 69 3.81 -5.44 -14.99
CA THR A 69 2.61 -6.25 -14.98
C THR A 69 2.31 -6.87 -13.63
N THR A 70 3.31 -7.28 -12.89
CA THR A 70 3.08 -7.90 -11.58
C THR A 70 4.20 -7.53 -10.63
N HIS A 71 3.81 -7.12 -9.45
CA HIS A 71 4.76 -6.77 -8.42
C HIS A 71 4.48 -7.55 -7.15
N SER A 72 5.54 -7.80 -6.39
CA SER A 72 5.41 -8.39 -5.07
C SER A 72 6.12 -7.50 -4.08
N TRP A 73 5.45 -7.21 -3.01
CA TRP A 73 6.03 -6.42 -1.94
C TRP A 73 6.10 -7.30 -0.70
N VAL A 74 7.32 -7.63 -0.32
CA VAL A 74 7.54 -8.53 0.78
C VAL A 74 7.70 -7.74 2.06
N ALA A 75 6.93 -8.10 3.06
CA ALA A 75 6.95 -7.48 4.37
C ALA A 75 8.23 -7.84 5.12
N PRO A 76 8.48 -7.26 6.30
CA PRO A 76 9.62 -7.67 7.13
C PRO A 76 9.64 -9.17 7.42
N SER A 77 8.47 -9.79 7.52
CA SER A 77 8.40 -11.24 7.52
C SER A 77 8.43 -11.73 6.08
N LYS A 78 9.28 -12.67 5.77
CA LYS A 78 9.36 -13.20 4.42
C LYS A 78 8.12 -13.97 4.01
N GLN A 79 7.25 -14.22 4.95
CA GLN A 79 6.05 -15.02 4.71
C GLN A 79 4.87 -14.21 4.24
N LEU A 80 4.90 -12.90 4.44
CA LEU A 80 3.78 -12.03 4.12
C LEU A 80 4.16 -11.12 2.95
N CYS A 81 3.34 -11.12 1.91
CA CYS A 81 3.59 -10.23 0.77
C CYS A 81 2.28 -9.78 0.13
N VAL A 82 2.34 -8.64 -0.51
CA VAL A 82 1.24 -8.15 -1.33
C VAL A 82 1.66 -8.23 -2.78
N LYS A 83 0.78 -8.80 -3.59
CA LYS A 83 0.94 -8.81 -5.04
C LYS A 83 -0.11 -7.93 -5.65
N PHE A 84 0.26 -7.23 -6.68
CA PHE A 84 -0.71 -6.40 -7.38
C PHE A 84 -0.45 -6.42 -8.88
N ASP A 85 -1.54 -6.31 -9.63
CA ASP A 85 -1.51 -6.19 -11.08
C ASP A 85 -2.25 -4.94 -11.46
N PHE A 86 -1.68 -4.20 -12.42
CA PHE A 86 -2.34 -3.03 -12.96
C PHE A 86 -3.44 -3.47 -13.92
N ALA A 87 -4.66 -3.12 -13.61
CA ALA A 87 -5.82 -3.55 -14.39
C ALA A 87 -6.41 -2.44 -15.26
N GLY A 88 -5.76 -1.30 -15.31
CA GLY A 88 -6.19 -0.20 -16.17
C GLY A 88 -6.47 1.09 -15.41
N LEU A 89 -6.89 2.08 -16.16
CA LEU A 89 -7.26 3.38 -15.58
C LEU A 89 -8.75 3.45 -15.36
N THR A 90 -9.13 4.34 -14.45
CA THR A 90 -10.54 4.72 -14.34
C THR A 90 -10.93 5.54 -15.58
N GLU A 91 -12.22 5.70 -15.79
CA GLU A 91 -12.69 6.39 -17.00
C GLU A 91 -12.21 7.83 -17.07
N ASP A 92 -12.09 8.49 -15.94
CA ASP A 92 -11.62 9.87 -15.91
C ASP A 92 -10.11 9.98 -16.06
N GLY A 93 -9.40 8.86 -16.11
CA GLY A 93 -7.95 8.86 -16.29
C GLY A 93 -7.14 9.26 -15.07
N ILE A 94 -7.79 9.58 -13.98
CA ILE A 94 -7.11 10.06 -12.78
C ILE A 94 -6.70 8.93 -11.86
N GLY A 95 -7.53 7.91 -11.76
CA GLY A 95 -7.28 6.78 -10.88
C GLY A 95 -6.78 5.56 -11.61
N VAL A 96 -6.32 4.58 -10.85
CA VAL A 96 -5.87 3.31 -11.40
C VAL A 96 -6.63 2.18 -10.74
N LYS A 97 -6.84 1.12 -11.53
CA LYS A 97 -7.48 -0.09 -11.05
C LYS A 97 -6.42 -1.14 -10.82
N LEU A 98 -6.46 -1.77 -9.67
CA LEU A 98 -5.49 -2.80 -9.31
C LEU A 98 -6.20 -4.05 -8.84
N ASP A 99 -5.64 -5.19 -9.19
CA ASP A 99 -6.01 -6.46 -8.59
C ASP A 99 -4.99 -6.73 -7.49
N LEU A 100 -5.48 -6.89 -6.28
CA LEU A 100 -4.62 -7.03 -5.11
C LEU A 100 -4.77 -8.39 -4.48
N GLN A 101 -3.66 -8.96 -4.05
CA GLN A 101 -3.65 -10.21 -3.31
C GLN A 101 -2.70 -10.09 -2.14
N LEU A 102 -3.18 -10.49 -0.98
CA LEU A 102 -2.33 -10.60 0.20
C LEU A 102 -2.05 -12.07 0.42
N TRP A 103 -0.78 -12.41 0.45
CA TRP A 103 -0.32 -13.78 0.62
C TRP A 103 0.38 -13.93 1.95
N ASN A 104 0.05 -15.01 2.66
CA ASN A 104 0.67 -15.33 3.94
C ASN A 104 1.07 -16.79 3.91
N GLN A 105 2.36 -17.05 4.11
CA GLN A 105 2.90 -18.41 4.13
C GLN A 105 2.52 -19.22 2.90
N GLY A 106 2.62 -18.57 1.74
CA GLY A 106 2.37 -19.25 0.48
C GLY A 106 0.91 -19.41 0.10
N LYS A 107 0.01 -18.80 0.85
CA LYS A 107 -1.42 -18.86 0.54
C LYS A 107 -2.00 -17.46 0.39
N ALA A 108 -2.84 -17.28 -0.62
CA ALA A 108 -3.57 -16.04 -0.77
C ALA A 108 -4.68 -16.00 0.26
N ILE A 109 -4.62 -15.03 1.17
CA ILE A 109 -5.63 -14.88 2.21
C ILE A 109 -6.63 -13.78 1.91
N VAL A 110 -6.27 -12.86 1.01
CA VAL A 110 -7.19 -11.81 0.56
C VAL A 110 -6.98 -11.64 -0.93
N LYS A 111 -8.07 -11.55 -1.67
CA LYS A 111 -8.05 -11.18 -3.09
C LYS A 111 -9.13 -10.13 -3.27
N THR A 112 -8.76 -8.99 -3.80
CA THR A 112 -9.70 -7.91 -3.96
C THR A 112 -9.28 -6.98 -5.09
N ASP A 113 -10.23 -6.26 -5.62
CA ASP A 113 -9.96 -5.21 -6.58
C ASP A 113 -9.98 -3.90 -5.85
N ALA A 114 -9.16 -2.97 -6.29
CA ALA A 114 -9.11 -1.66 -5.68
C ALA A 114 -8.97 -0.59 -6.74
N ILE A 115 -9.51 0.58 -6.44
CA ILE A 115 -9.33 1.75 -7.26
C ILE A 115 -8.58 2.76 -6.42
N LEU A 116 -7.41 3.17 -6.91
CA LEU A 116 -6.60 4.17 -6.22
C LEU A 116 -6.70 5.49 -6.95
N LYS A 117 -7.00 6.54 -6.20
CA LYS A 117 -7.02 7.89 -6.72
C LYS A 117 -6.09 8.75 -5.88
N PRO A 118 -5.54 9.82 -6.45
CA PRO A 118 -4.71 10.73 -5.66
C PRO A 118 -5.46 11.21 -4.42
N GLY A 119 -4.80 11.14 -3.29
CA GLY A 119 -5.41 11.58 -2.03
C GLY A 119 -6.34 10.59 -1.36
N SER A 120 -6.56 9.43 -1.95
CA SER A 120 -7.48 8.43 -1.39
C SER A 120 -6.76 7.10 -1.23
N PRO A 121 -6.09 6.88 -0.11
CA PRO A 121 -5.38 5.63 0.11
C PRO A 121 -6.33 4.46 0.30
N VAL A 122 -5.84 3.27 0.02
CA VAL A 122 -6.54 2.02 0.28
C VAL A 122 -5.82 1.31 1.40
N PHE A 123 -6.58 0.78 2.35
CA PHE A 123 -6.03 0.03 3.46
C PHE A 123 -6.41 -1.45 3.31
N MET A 124 -5.43 -2.33 3.48
CA MET A 124 -5.68 -3.77 3.48
C MET A 124 -5.36 -4.30 4.86
N GLU A 125 -6.32 -4.98 5.46
CA GLU A 125 -6.08 -5.60 6.75
C GLU A 125 -5.33 -6.91 6.54
N GLY A 126 -4.21 -7.05 7.21
CA GLY A 126 -3.42 -8.27 7.19
C GLY A 126 -3.66 -9.12 8.42
N PRO A 127 -2.76 -10.04 8.70
CA PRO A 127 -2.93 -10.94 9.84
C PRO A 127 -2.52 -10.28 11.14
N GLU A 128 -2.96 -10.87 12.23
CA GLU A 128 -2.45 -10.51 13.54
C GLU A 128 -0.97 -10.87 13.63
N TRP A 129 -0.23 -10.05 14.35
CA TRP A 129 1.21 -10.25 14.51
C TRP A 129 1.61 -9.71 15.88
N GLY A 130 2.18 -10.59 16.72
CA GLY A 130 2.47 -10.20 18.09
C GLY A 130 1.19 -9.77 18.79
N ASN A 131 1.22 -8.62 19.42
CA ASN A 131 0.05 -8.08 20.12
C ASN A 131 -0.73 -7.10 19.27
N GLY A 132 -0.51 -7.10 17.97
CA GLY A 132 -1.15 -6.14 17.10
C GLY A 132 -1.59 -6.72 15.78
N LEU A 133 -1.79 -5.85 14.83
CA LEU A 133 -2.33 -6.19 13.52
C LEU A 133 -1.44 -5.58 12.46
N LEU A 134 -1.19 -6.34 11.40
CA LEU A 134 -0.45 -5.82 10.25
C LEU A 134 -1.44 -5.26 9.24
N LEU A 135 -1.10 -4.09 8.73
CA LEU A 135 -1.93 -3.39 7.75
C LEU A 135 -1.05 -2.95 6.59
N TYR A 136 -1.62 -2.93 5.39
CA TYR A 136 -0.96 -2.31 4.25
C TYR A 136 -1.70 -1.04 3.87
N VAL A 137 -0.94 0.01 3.64
CA VAL A 137 -1.46 1.28 3.14
C VAL A 137 -0.94 1.45 1.73
N LEU A 138 -1.83 1.64 0.78
CA LEU A 138 -1.47 1.81 -0.62
C LEU A 138 -1.96 3.18 -1.09
N LYS A 139 -1.08 3.92 -1.72
CA LYS A 139 -1.41 5.25 -2.24
C LYS A 139 -0.91 5.39 -3.66
N LEU A 140 -1.65 6.15 -4.44
CA LEU A 140 -1.21 6.54 -5.77
C LEU A 140 -0.42 7.83 -5.67
N GLN A 141 0.79 7.82 -6.21
CA GLN A 141 1.62 9.00 -6.26
C GLN A 141 1.87 9.42 -7.69
N ASP A 142 1.94 10.71 -7.89
CA ASP A 142 2.37 11.25 -9.14
C ASP A 142 3.87 11.01 -9.24
N GLY A 143 4.35 10.58 -10.38
CA GLY A 143 5.77 10.38 -10.59
C GLY A 143 6.59 11.65 -10.43
N LYS A 144 5.93 12.79 -10.47
CA LYS A 144 6.60 14.06 -10.26
C LYS A 144 6.92 14.33 -8.80
N ASP A 145 6.31 13.60 -7.90
CA ASP A 145 6.54 13.78 -6.46
C ASP A 145 7.64 12.87 -5.99
N ASP A 146 8.80 13.03 -6.58
CA ASP A 146 9.90 12.14 -6.27
C ASP A 146 10.61 12.49 -4.98
N LYS A 147 10.17 13.49 -4.30
CA LYS A 147 10.76 13.84 -3.03
C LYS A 147 10.23 12.98 -1.94
N GLU A 148 10.04 11.78 -2.21
CA GLU A 148 9.47 10.90 -1.25
C GLU A 148 10.42 10.62 -0.15
N PRO A 149 9.95 10.68 1.06
CA PRO A 149 10.80 10.38 2.18
C PRO A 149 11.03 8.92 2.36
N LEU A 150 10.66 8.15 1.42
CA LEU A 150 10.79 6.75 1.56
C LEU A 150 12.14 6.26 1.57
N ASP A 151 13.04 7.06 1.27
CA ASP A 151 14.39 6.59 1.17
C ASP A 151 15.04 6.31 2.46
#